data_cbb08ccf736b6a97fd885af30eb5f2b9
#
_entry.id   cbb08ccf736b6a97fd885af30eb5f2b9
#
_cell.length_a   1.000
_cell.length_b   1.000
_cell.length_c   1.000
_cell.angle_alpha   90.00
_cell.angle_beta   90.00
_cell.angle_gamma   90.00
#
_symmetry.space_group_name_H-M   'P 1'
#
loop_
_entity.id
_entity.type
_entity.pdbx_description
1 polymer ?
#
loop_
_entity_poly.entity_id
_entity_poly.type
_entity_poly.pdbx_seq_one_letter_code
_entity_poly.pdbx_strand_id
1 'polypeptide(L)'
;MALDCTLNSPVAITPVTSANMSLFLKDSLMDLLHDHAVRDLAWVIGSPGLLDEAWAAYAGRVVDDAWCRAQLSTCAPWLVELDAEPRRLHDFIALRPTFRLGQYFESLVAFFLVNLPDTQIIATNLQVQNAQRTLGEYDFLFRDADGNVCHWETAVKFYLQAEPLSEQRAFIGLAVRDRLDIKLDRVFQHQLQLGYTPDGRAALPTGVVLKKTQAFIKGYLFYPVTQAGKCFIPVASIPGVSGYHLSGWWVRYPVGLLPQTTPDSYWIMLPRIRFLAPVRLDAGASVMRQVEICAALDAHFAVSDESVQVVELQRDKNDGWREATRGFVTCSQWPAH
;
A
#
# COMPACT_ATOMS: atom_id res chain seq x y z
N MET A 1 3.63 -23.04 49.14
CA MET A 1 4.44 -22.04 48.41
C MET A 1 3.60 -21.62 47.20
N ALA A 2 2.86 -20.54 47.35
CA ALA A 2 1.96 -20.04 46.34
C ALA A 2 2.79 -19.13 45.39
N LEU A 3 2.77 -19.42 44.09
CA LEU A 3 3.36 -18.59 43.07
C LEU A 3 2.39 -17.43 42.75
N ASP A 4 2.86 -16.25 43.07
CA ASP A 4 2.20 -14.98 42.90
C ASP A 4 2.13 -14.65 41.40
N CYS A 5 0.95 -14.71 40.79
CA CYS A 5 0.66 -14.26 39.44
C CYS A 5 0.37 -12.78 39.48
N THR A 6 1.41 -11.95 39.51
CA THR A 6 1.26 -10.52 39.26
C THR A 6 0.92 -10.28 37.79
N LEU A 7 -0.29 -9.84 37.58
CA LEU A 7 -0.84 -9.36 36.32
C LEU A 7 0.08 -8.28 35.69
N ASN A 8 0.70 -8.61 34.58
CA ASN A 8 1.40 -7.64 33.73
C ASN A 8 0.38 -6.69 33.11
N SER A 9 0.49 -5.42 33.45
CA SER A 9 -0.24 -4.33 32.80
C SER A 9 0.01 -4.34 31.29
N PRO A 10 -0.99 -4.08 30.44
CA PRO A 10 -0.80 -4.03 29.01
C PRO A 10 0.18 -2.92 28.66
N VAL A 11 1.27 -3.29 27.99
CA VAL A 11 2.25 -2.33 27.47
C VAL A 11 1.63 -1.66 26.25
N ALA A 12 1.38 -0.36 26.37
CA ALA A 12 0.86 0.45 25.28
C ALA A 12 1.77 0.34 24.05
N ILE A 13 1.23 -0.18 22.96
CA ILE A 13 1.88 -0.16 21.64
C ILE A 13 1.69 1.27 21.12
N THR A 14 2.77 1.99 20.89
CA THR A 14 2.69 3.26 20.16
C THR A 14 2.44 2.92 18.69
N PRO A 15 1.29 3.26 18.11
CA PRO A 15 0.98 2.92 16.73
C PRO A 15 1.85 3.79 15.81
N VAL A 16 2.82 3.18 15.13
CA VAL A 16 3.69 3.87 14.15
C VAL A 16 2.91 4.20 12.87
N THR A 17 1.85 3.45 12.57
CA THR A 17 1.00 3.64 11.40
C THR A 17 0.27 4.98 11.38
N SER A 18 -0.24 5.47 12.51
CA SER A 18 -1.00 6.73 12.54
C SER A 18 -0.11 7.96 12.43
N ALA A 19 1.11 7.94 13.00
CA ALA A 19 1.98 9.11 13.00
C ALA A 19 2.55 9.43 11.61
N ASN A 20 3.00 8.43 10.85
CA ASN A 20 3.51 8.67 9.49
C ASN A 20 2.41 9.04 8.52
N MET A 21 1.21 8.50 8.70
CA MET A 21 0.08 8.81 7.83
C MET A 21 -0.49 10.20 8.06
N SER A 22 -0.49 10.70 9.30
CA SER A 22 -0.94 12.07 9.60
C SER A 22 -0.04 13.14 9.01
N LEU A 23 1.24 12.84 8.77
CA LEU A 23 2.17 13.74 8.08
C LEU A 23 1.88 13.85 6.57
N PHE A 24 1.36 12.79 5.94
CA PHE A 24 1.17 12.71 4.48
C PHE A 24 -0.29 12.89 4.06
N LEU A 25 -1.19 12.17 4.68
CA LEU A 25 -2.62 12.36 4.48
C LEU A 25 -3.11 13.31 5.55
N LYS A 26 -3.59 14.50 5.16
CA LYS A 26 -4.24 15.39 6.13
C LYS A 26 -5.35 14.60 6.79
N ASP A 27 -5.23 14.27 8.08
CA ASP A 27 -6.25 13.52 8.82
C ASP A 27 -7.64 14.10 8.59
N SER A 28 -7.73 15.44 8.50
CA SER A 28 -8.96 16.16 8.20
C SER A 28 -9.58 15.80 6.85
N LEU A 29 -8.80 15.55 5.78
CA LEU A 29 -9.36 15.16 4.49
C LEU A 29 -9.88 13.73 4.53
N MET A 30 -9.08 12.80 5.06
CA MET A 30 -9.49 11.38 5.18
C MET A 30 -10.70 11.21 6.10
N ASP A 31 -10.91 12.12 7.07
CA ASP A 31 -12.10 12.15 7.93
C ASP A 31 -13.34 12.66 7.20
N LEU A 32 -13.19 13.45 6.13
CA LEU A 32 -14.30 13.96 5.33
C LEU A 32 -14.79 12.96 4.28
N LEU A 33 -13.91 12.09 3.78
CA LEU A 33 -14.24 11.14 2.73
C LEU A 33 -14.91 9.87 3.29
N HIS A 34 -15.98 9.42 2.65
CA HIS A 34 -16.80 8.27 3.07
C HIS A 34 -16.75 7.12 2.08
N ASP A 35 -16.84 7.41 0.77
CA ASP A 35 -16.76 6.38 -0.26
C ASP A 35 -15.37 5.73 -0.28
N HIS A 36 -15.34 4.39 -0.26
CA HIS A 36 -14.07 3.68 -0.14
C HIS A 36 -13.15 3.86 -1.35
N ALA A 37 -13.68 3.94 -2.58
CA ALA A 37 -12.86 4.11 -3.76
C ALA A 37 -12.26 5.51 -3.82
N VAL A 38 -12.99 6.54 -3.35
CA VAL A 38 -12.48 7.90 -3.23
C VAL A 38 -11.40 7.99 -2.14
N ARG A 39 -11.57 7.29 -1.03
CA ARG A 39 -10.53 7.17 0.01
C ARG A 39 -9.28 6.48 -0.51
N ASP A 40 -9.45 5.39 -1.27
CA ASP A 40 -8.35 4.69 -1.92
C ASP A 40 -7.65 5.59 -2.95
N LEU A 41 -8.40 6.40 -3.71
CA LEU A 41 -7.83 7.38 -4.64
C LEU A 41 -7.02 8.45 -3.90
N ALA A 42 -7.55 9.02 -2.81
CA ALA A 42 -6.82 9.97 -1.98
C ALA A 42 -5.53 9.36 -1.40
N TRP A 43 -5.58 8.09 -0.98
CA TRP A 43 -4.43 7.34 -0.53
C TRP A 43 -3.39 7.13 -1.64
N VAL A 44 -3.81 6.76 -2.84
CA VAL A 44 -2.92 6.62 -4.02
C VAL A 44 -2.18 7.92 -4.29
N ILE A 45 -2.88 9.04 -4.27
CA ILE A 45 -2.29 10.36 -4.54
C ILE A 45 -1.30 10.75 -3.44
N GLY A 46 -1.71 10.68 -2.17
CA GLY A 46 -1.03 11.38 -1.08
C GLY A 46 -0.30 10.50 -0.07
N SER A 47 -0.42 9.15 -0.11
CA SER A 47 0.35 8.31 0.81
C SER A 47 1.86 8.41 0.54
N PRO A 48 2.72 8.18 1.53
CA PRO A 48 4.16 8.16 1.31
C PRO A 48 4.54 7.06 0.31
N GLY A 49 5.56 7.32 -0.49
CA GLY A 49 6.20 6.33 -1.32
C GLY A 49 6.87 5.24 -0.47
N LEU A 50 6.98 4.04 -1.02
CA LEU A 50 7.73 2.96 -0.38
C LEU A 50 9.25 3.21 -0.44
N LEU A 51 9.70 3.97 -1.45
CA LEU A 51 11.11 4.19 -1.76
C LEU A 51 11.58 5.56 -1.28
N ASP A 52 12.84 5.61 -0.87
CA ASP A 52 13.53 6.86 -0.52
C ASP A 52 14.02 7.56 -1.79
N GLU A 53 13.36 8.64 -2.17
CA GLU A 53 13.71 9.46 -3.34
C GLU A 53 15.08 10.14 -3.22
N ALA A 54 15.56 10.35 -1.99
CA ALA A 54 16.87 10.89 -1.70
C ALA A 54 18.00 9.84 -1.76
N TRP A 55 17.65 8.55 -1.86
CA TRP A 55 18.65 7.50 -1.99
C TRP A 55 19.42 7.64 -3.30
N ALA A 56 20.75 7.75 -3.22
CA ALA A 56 21.60 8.10 -4.37
C ALA A 56 21.35 7.24 -5.63
N ALA A 57 21.08 5.93 -5.46
CA ALA A 57 20.77 5.03 -6.57
C ALA A 57 19.39 5.30 -7.21
N TYR A 58 18.50 6.05 -6.55
CA TYR A 58 17.14 6.33 -7.00
C TYR A 58 16.91 7.79 -7.40
N ALA A 59 17.91 8.65 -7.21
CA ALA A 59 17.80 10.08 -7.45
C ALA A 59 17.20 10.42 -8.83
N GLY A 60 16.09 11.17 -8.83
CA GLY A 60 15.33 11.52 -10.03
C GLY A 60 14.52 10.39 -10.68
N ARG A 61 14.61 9.16 -10.15
CA ARG A 61 13.98 7.95 -10.69
C ARG A 61 12.82 7.42 -9.82
N VAL A 62 12.44 8.15 -8.80
CA VAL A 62 11.29 7.89 -7.93
C VAL A 62 10.42 9.15 -7.92
N VAL A 63 9.11 8.97 -7.91
CA VAL A 63 8.18 10.11 -7.82
C VAL A 63 8.28 10.71 -6.43
N ASP A 64 8.47 12.03 -6.38
CA ASP A 64 8.72 12.82 -5.19
C ASP A 64 7.50 12.85 -4.25
N ASP A 65 7.71 12.55 -2.98
CA ASP A 65 6.65 12.56 -1.95
C ASP A 65 6.14 13.98 -1.64
N ALA A 66 6.97 15.02 -1.79
CA ALA A 66 6.53 16.39 -1.62
C ALA A 66 5.58 16.79 -2.77
N TRP A 67 5.87 16.35 -3.99
CA TRP A 67 4.95 16.50 -5.12
C TRP A 67 3.62 15.78 -4.85
N CYS A 68 3.64 14.52 -4.40
CA CYS A 68 2.42 13.77 -4.05
C CYS A 68 1.56 14.52 -3.01
N ARG A 69 2.17 15.05 -1.95
CA ARG A 69 1.46 15.84 -0.93
C ARG A 69 0.87 17.13 -1.49
N ALA A 70 1.60 17.82 -2.37
CA ALA A 70 1.12 19.01 -3.05
C ALA A 70 -0.10 18.68 -3.92
N GLN A 71 -0.04 17.59 -4.70
CA GLN A 71 -1.17 17.13 -5.50
C GLN A 71 -2.38 16.80 -4.64
N LEU A 72 -2.22 16.05 -3.54
CA LEU A 72 -3.32 15.75 -2.64
C LEU A 72 -3.97 17.04 -2.10
N SER A 73 -3.15 18.03 -1.72
CA SER A 73 -3.65 19.32 -1.22
C SER A 73 -4.44 20.08 -2.28
N THR A 74 -3.95 20.08 -3.52
CA THR A 74 -4.62 20.72 -4.66
C THR A 74 -5.91 20.00 -5.04
N CYS A 75 -5.89 18.66 -5.00
CA CYS A 75 -7.04 17.83 -5.36
C CYS A 75 -8.08 17.71 -4.23
N ALA A 76 -7.80 18.17 -3.01
CA ALA A 76 -8.69 17.98 -1.85
C ALA A 76 -10.13 18.45 -2.09
N PRO A 77 -10.42 19.66 -2.63
CA PRO A 77 -11.79 20.07 -2.92
C PRO A 77 -12.48 19.14 -3.92
N TRP A 78 -11.79 18.77 -5.01
CA TRP A 78 -12.31 17.85 -6.01
C TRP A 78 -12.58 16.45 -5.44
N LEU A 79 -11.74 15.95 -4.53
CA LEU A 79 -11.97 14.65 -3.86
C LEU A 79 -13.23 14.69 -2.99
N VAL A 80 -13.51 15.80 -2.32
CA VAL A 80 -14.75 15.98 -1.52
C VAL A 80 -15.98 16.02 -2.44
N GLU A 81 -15.92 16.72 -3.58
CA GLU A 81 -16.98 16.72 -4.58
C GLU A 81 -17.20 15.32 -5.17
N LEU A 82 -16.12 14.62 -5.48
CA LEU A 82 -16.17 13.25 -5.99
C LEU A 82 -16.75 12.27 -4.97
N ASP A 83 -16.49 12.47 -3.68
CA ASP A 83 -17.04 11.64 -2.60
C ASP A 83 -18.56 11.80 -2.46
N ALA A 84 -19.09 12.98 -2.73
CA ALA A 84 -20.54 13.24 -2.75
C ALA A 84 -21.23 12.54 -3.94
N GLU A 85 -20.55 12.40 -5.09
CA GLU A 85 -21.04 11.71 -6.28
C GLU A 85 -19.98 10.76 -6.87
N PRO A 86 -19.68 9.61 -6.22
CA PRO A 86 -18.53 8.76 -6.58
C PRO A 86 -18.73 7.94 -7.85
N ARG A 87 -19.91 8.04 -8.48
CA ARG A 87 -20.29 7.24 -9.65
C ARG A 87 -19.25 7.33 -10.78
N ARG A 88 -18.71 8.52 -11.05
CA ARG A 88 -17.69 8.67 -12.11
C ARG A 88 -16.44 7.80 -11.86
N LEU A 89 -15.99 7.70 -10.62
CA LEU A 89 -14.87 6.86 -10.25
C LEU A 89 -15.24 5.37 -10.33
N HIS A 90 -16.42 5.01 -9.82
CA HIS A 90 -16.92 3.63 -9.86
C HIS A 90 -17.10 3.14 -11.32
N ASP A 91 -17.71 3.93 -12.18
CA ASP A 91 -17.89 3.60 -13.61
C ASP A 91 -16.52 3.45 -14.31
N PHE A 92 -15.54 4.30 -13.99
CA PHE A 92 -14.19 4.20 -14.55
C PHE A 92 -13.48 2.92 -14.10
N ILE A 93 -13.56 2.57 -12.83
CA ILE A 93 -12.99 1.32 -12.30
C ILE A 93 -13.69 0.12 -12.94
N ALA A 94 -15.00 0.19 -13.14
CA ALA A 94 -15.80 -0.87 -13.75
C ALA A 94 -15.46 -1.13 -15.22
N LEU A 95 -14.80 -0.23 -15.94
CA LEU A 95 -14.29 -0.48 -17.29
C LEU A 95 -13.22 -1.59 -17.34
N ARG A 96 -12.53 -1.84 -16.22
CA ARG A 96 -11.54 -2.91 -16.08
C ARG A 96 -11.81 -3.69 -14.78
N PRO A 97 -12.91 -4.48 -14.72
CA PRO A 97 -13.26 -5.20 -13.52
C PRO A 97 -12.15 -6.18 -13.14
N THR A 98 -11.72 -6.13 -11.90
CA THR A 98 -10.61 -6.96 -11.42
C THR A 98 -10.73 -7.26 -9.93
N PHE A 99 -10.27 -8.46 -9.56
CA PHE A 99 -10.04 -8.84 -8.17
C PHE A 99 -8.56 -8.68 -7.75
N ARG A 100 -7.71 -8.23 -8.68
CA ARG A 100 -6.27 -8.04 -8.44
C ARG A 100 -6.01 -6.64 -7.97
N LEU A 101 -5.51 -6.50 -6.74
CA LEU A 101 -5.21 -5.21 -6.12
C LEU A 101 -4.28 -4.33 -6.96
N GLY A 102 -3.28 -4.92 -7.64
CA GLY A 102 -2.38 -4.18 -8.52
C GLY A 102 -3.12 -3.49 -9.68
N GLN A 103 -4.02 -4.21 -10.35
CA GLN A 103 -4.83 -3.64 -11.44
C GLN A 103 -5.83 -2.58 -10.94
N TYR A 104 -6.40 -2.78 -9.74
CA TYR A 104 -7.23 -1.76 -9.10
C TYR A 104 -6.43 -0.49 -8.80
N PHE A 105 -5.23 -0.65 -8.26
CA PHE A 105 -4.29 0.46 -8.01
C PHE A 105 -3.95 1.20 -9.31
N GLU A 106 -3.63 0.48 -10.39
CA GLU A 106 -3.38 1.08 -11.71
C GLU A 106 -4.60 1.85 -12.25
N SER A 107 -5.83 1.33 -12.03
CA SER A 107 -7.06 2.03 -12.41
C SER A 107 -7.22 3.36 -11.65
N LEU A 108 -6.88 3.39 -10.37
CA LEU A 108 -6.88 4.62 -9.56
C LEU A 108 -5.81 5.62 -10.03
N VAL A 109 -4.60 5.14 -10.35
CA VAL A 109 -3.53 5.99 -10.93
C VAL A 109 -3.98 6.55 -12.27
N ALA A 110 -4.58 5.73 -13.14
CA ALA A 110 -5.12 6.18 -14.42
C ALA A 110 -6.19 7.27 -14.23
N PHE A 111 -7.14 7.04 -13.31
CA PHE A 111 -8.18 8.03 -13.01
C PHE A 111 -7.60 9.34 -12.49
N PHE A 112 -6.60 9.27 -11.61
CA PHE A 112 -5.87 10.45 -11.14
C PHE A 112 -5.24 11.21 -12.31
N LEU A 113 -4.43 10.56 -13.14
CA LEU A 113 -3.72 11.18 -14.25
C LEU A 113 -4.66 11.82 -15.30
N VAL A 114 -5.82 11.17 -15.57
CA VAL A 114 -6.84 11.72 -16.50
C VAL A 114 -7.48 13.00 -15.96
N ASN A 115 -7.59 13.13 -14.64
CA ASN A 115 -8.23 14.28 -13.99
C ASN A 115 -7.23 15.33 -13.49
N LEU A 116 -5.92 15.07 -13.61
CA LEU A 116 -4.89 16.03 -13.24
C LEU A 116 -4.80 17.13 -14.28
N PRO A 117 -4.93 18.43 -13.91
CA PRO A 117 -4.86 19.54 -14.84
C PRO A 117 -3.57 19.51 -15.69
N ASP A 118 -3.69 19.90 -16.94
CA ASP A 118 -2.58 20.00 -17.90
C ASP A 118 -1.78 18.70 -18.09
N THR A 119 -2.38 17.57 -17.75
CA THR A 119 -1.81 16.23 -17.94
C THR A 119 -2.54 15.50 -19.06
N GLN A 120 -1.79 14.86 -19.95
CA GLN A 120 -2.35 14.09 -21.07
C GLN A 120 -1.78 12.68 -21.07
N ILE A 121 -2.62 11.67 -20.88
CA ILE A 121 -2.21 10.26 -21.07
C ILE A 121 -1.94 10.03 -22.56
N ILE A 122 -0.76 9.52 -22.88
CA ILE A 122 -0.33 9.13 -24.22
C ILE A 122 -0.65 7.65 -24.45
N ALA A 123 -0.30 6.80 -23.50
CA ALA A 123 -0.60 5.37 -23.53
C ALA A 123 -0.60 4.78 -22.12
N THR A 124 -1.31 3.67 -21.94
CA THR A 124 -1.25 2.82 -20.74
C THR A 124 -0.97 1.38 -21.14
N ASN A 125 -0.18 0.67 -20.34
CA ASN A 125 0.19 -0.73 -20.55
C ASN A 125 0.72 -0.98 -21.99
N LEU A 126 1.56 -0.04 -22.50
CA LEU A 126 2.12 -0.15 -23.84
C LEU A 126 3.23 -1.21 -23.85
N GLN A 127 2.97 -2.33 -24.48
CA GLN A 127 3.90 -3.44 -24.54
C GLN A 127 5.09 -3.14 -25.44
N VAL A 128 6.29 -3.48 -24.94
CA VAL A 128 7.53 -3.47 -25.69
C VAL A 128 7.85 -4.93 -26.08
N GLN A 129 7.91 -5.18 -27.39
CA GLN A 129 8.12 -6.51 -27.94
C GLN A 129 9.25 -6.49 -28.95
N ASN A 130 9.95 -7.60 -29.06
CA ASN A 130 10.79 -7.90 -30.23
C ASN A 130 10.21 -9.11 -30.97
N ALA A 131 10.89 -9.53 -32.05
CA ALA A 131 10.44 -10.65 -32.87
C ALA A 131 10.26 -11.98 -32.12
N GLN A 132 10.77 -12.12 -30.89
CA GLN A 132 10.83 -13.38 -30.15
C GLN A 132 9.98 -13.38 -28.88
N ARG A 133 9.83 -12.22 -28.20
CA ARG A 133 9.15 -12.14 -26.90
C ARG A 133 8.75 -10.72 -26.52
N THR A 134 7.85 -10.62 -25.54
CA THR A 134 7.61 -9.38 -24.79
C THR A 134 8.81 -9.11 -23.88
N LEU A 135 9.38 -7.91 -23.99
CA LEU A 135 10.51 -7.44 -23.19
C LEU A 135 10.08 -6.75 -21.91
N GLY A 136 8.90 -6.11 -21.93
CA GLY A 136 8.30 -5.38 -20.82
C GLY A 136 7.13 -4.53 -21.31
N GLU A 137 6.69 -3.61 -20.47
CA GLU A 137 5.64 -2.64 -20.83
C GLU A 137 5.94 -1.30 -20.18
N TYR A 138 5.38 -0.23 -20.77
CA TYR A 138 5.27 1.05 -20.13
C TYR A 138 3.91 1.11 -19.44
N ASP A 139 3.87 1.11 -18.11
CA ASP A 139 2.60 1.14 -17.38
C ASP A 139 1.82 2.42 -17.72
N PHE A 140 2.48 3.58 -17.60
CA PHE A 140 1.92 4.87 -17.98
C PHE A 140 2.91 5.73 -18.77
N LEU A 141 2.49 6.17 -19.94
CA LEU A 141 3.13 7.24 -20.69
C LEU A 141 2.19 8.44 -20.71
N PHE A 142 2.66 9.58 -20.23
CA PHE A 142 1.85 10.78 -20.17
C PHE A 142 2.71 12.04 -20.35
N ARG A 143 2.08 13.14 -20.74
CA ARG A 143 2.68 14.46 -20.78
C ARG A 143 2.29 15.19 -19.50
N ASP A 144 3.29 15.69 -18.75
CA ASP A 144 3.06 16.48 -17.54
C ASP A 144 2.72 17.97 -17.90
N ALA A 145 2.37 18.76 -16.89
CA ALA A 145 2.02 20.17 -17.06
C ALA A 145 3.16 21.03 -17.66
N ASP A 146 4.41 20.60 -17.52
CA ASP A 146 5.57 21.26 -18.13
C ASP A 146 5.79 20.83 -19.59
N GLY A 147 4.93 19.95 -20.13
CA GLY A 147 5.03 19.39 -21.46
C GLY A 147 6.03 18.24 -21.61
N ASN A 148 6.65 17.78 -20.52
CA ASN A 148 7.57 16.65 -20.56
C ASN A 148 6.82 15.33 -20.71
N VAL A 149 7.36 14.43 -21.53
CA VAL A 149 6.86 13.06 -21.61
C VAL A 149 7.47 12.23 -20.47
N CYS A 150 6.60 11.69 -19.64
CA CYS A 150 6.94 10.91 -18.47
C CYS A 150 6.54 9.45 -18.67
N HIS A 151 7.37 8.53 -18.19
CA HIS A 151 7.04 7.13 -17.96
C HIS A 151 6.97 6.88 -16.47
N TRP A 152 5.85 6.39 -15.99
CA TRP A 152 5.74 5.83 -14.65
C TRP A 152 5.62 4.31 -14.72
N GLU A 153 6.51 3.62 -13.99
CA GLU A 153 6.37 2.22 -13.59
C GLU A 153 5.66 2.21 -12.24
N THR A 154 4.51 1.56 -12.15
CA THR A 154 3.64 1.64 -10.97
C THR A 154 3.53 0.31 -10.25
N ALA A 155 3.49 0.35 -8.92
CA ALA A 155 3.21 -0.84 -8.14
C ALA A 155 2.62 -0.49 -6.77
N VAL A 156 1.76 -1.37 -6.27
CA VAL A 156 1.39 -1.41 -4.85
C VAL A 156 1.86 -2.72 -4.25
N LYS A 157 2.55 -2.64 -3.11
CA LYS A 157 3.21 -3.78 -2.49
C LYS A 157 2.97 -3.85 -0.99
N PHE A 158 2.80 -5.08 -0.51
CA PHE A 158 2.61 -5.44 0.89
C PHE A 158 3.61 -6.55 1.21
N TYR A 159 4.67 -6.19 1.95
CA TYR A 159 5.75 -7.11 2.28
C TYR A 159 5.86 -7.30 3.78
N LEU A 160 6.12 -8.52 4.20
CA LEU A 160 6.33 -8.91 5.59
C LEU A 160 7.83 -9.16 5.82
N GLN A 161 8.38 -8.61 6.88
CA GLN A 161 9.76 -8.89 7.28
C GLN A 161 9.87 -10.33 7.79
N ALA A 162 10.43 -11.21 6.98
CA ALA A 162 10.60 -12.62 7.29
C ALA A 162 11.84 -12.93 8.14
N GLU A 163 12.87 -12.10 8.02
CA GLU A 163 14.12 -12.18 8.76
C GLU A 163 14.38 -10.88 9.53
N PRO A 164 15.01 -10.92 10.72
CA PRO A 164 15.27 -9.72 11.53
C PRO A 164 16.46 -8.90 10.99
N LEU A 165 16.47 -8.65 9.68
CA LEU A 165 17.49 -7.91 8.97
C LEU A 165 16.93 -6.60 8.44
N SER A 166 17.68 -5.50 8.57
CA SER A 166 17.35 -4.20 7.99
C SER A 166 17.80 -4.13 6.52
N GLU A 167 17.38 -5.11 5.72
CA GLU A 167 17.74 -5.26 4.32
C GLU A 167 16.49 -5.54 3.47
N GLN A 168 16.48 -5.06 2.22
CA GLN A 168 15.35 -5.28 1.30
C GLN A 168 15.01 -6.76 1.11
N ARG A 169 16.02 -7.66 1.08
CA ARG A 169 15.82 -9.11 0.91
C ARG A 169 15.05 -9.77 2.04
N ALA A 170 14.99 -9.15 3.21
CA ALA A 170 14.22 -9.64 4.35
C ALA A 170 12.70 -9.47 4.20
N PHE A 171 12.25 -8.69 3.21
CA PHE A 171 10.85 -8.37 2.98
C PHE A 171 10.26 -9.20 1.85
N ILE A 172 9.33 -10.08 2.22
CA ILE A 172 8.71 -11.09 1.33
C ILE A 172 7.21 -10.80 1.22
N GLY A 173 6.66 -10.92 0.02
CA GLY A 173 5.23 -10.83 -0.20
C GLY A 173 4.47 -12.04 0.34
N LEU A 174 3.16 -11.94 0.43
CA LEU A 174 2.29 -13.05 0.87
C LEU A 174 2.48 -14.30 -0.01
N ALA A 175 2.66 -14.10 -1.32
CA ALA A 175 3.19 -15.13 -2.19
C ALA A 175 4.73 -15.11 -2.09
N VAL A 176 5.32 -16.09 -1.46
CA VAL A 176 6.75 -16.18 -1.07
C VAL A 176 7.75 -15.87 -2.19
N ARG A 177 7.35 -16.04 -3.46
CA ARG A 177 8.17 -15.71 -4.63
C ARG A 177 8.34 -14.21 -4.91
N ASP A 178 7.50 -13.34 -4.31
CA ASP A 178 7.56 -11.89 -4.45
C ASP A 178 8.42 -11.33 -3.31
N ARG A 179 9.60 -10.81 -3.61
CA ARG A 179 10.56 -10.27 -2.65
C ARG A 179 10.94 -8.84 -3.05
N LEU A 180 11.09 -7.96 -2.06
CA LEU A 180 11.27 -6.52 -2.29
C LEU A 180 12.51 -6.22 -3.13
N ASP A 181 13.67 -6.80 -2.79
CA ASP A 181 14.92 -6.58 -3.53
C ASP A 181 14.80 -7.02 -5.01
N ILE A 182 14.19 -8.19 -5.28
CA ILE A 182 13.98 -8.69 -6.65
C ILE A 182 13.04 -7.77 -7.43
N LYS A 183 11.96 -7.28 -6.78
CA LYS A 183 11.03 -6.32 -7.43
C LYS A 183 11.75 -5.03 -7.76
N LEU A 184 12.54 -4.49 -6.85
CA LEU A 184 13.27 -3.24 -7.05
C LEU A 184 14.36 -3.38 -8.13
N ASP A 185 15.11 -4.47 -8.11
CA ASP A 185 16.09 -4.76 -9.17
C ASP A 185 15.41 -4.78 -10.54
N ARG A 186 14.28 -5.49 -10.68
CA ARG A 186 13.51 -5.52 -11.92
C ARG A 186 13.03 -4.12 -12.34
N VAL A 187 12.52 -3.31 -11.41
CA VAL A 187 12.08 -1.94 -11.71
C VAL A 187 13.24 -1.10 -12.21
N PHE A 188 14.33 -1.02 -11.47
CA PHE A 188 15.42 -0.09 -11.75
C PHE A 188 16.37 -0.56 -12.84
N GLN A 189 16.58 -1.88 -13.02
CA GLN A 189 17.50 -2.41 -14.01
C GLN A 189 16.83 -2.80 -15.33
N HIS A 190 15.48 -2.99 -15.32
CA HIS A 190 14.77 -3.43 -16.52
C HIS A 190 13.64 -2.46 -16.91
N GLN A 191 12.60 -2.27 -16.09
CA GLN A 191 11.42 -1.53 -16.47
C GLN A 191 11.72 -0.05 -16.76
N LEU A 192 12.41 0.63 -15.86
CA LEU A 192 12.79 2.02 -16.05
C LEU A 192 13.89 2.20 -17.12
N GLN A 193 14.54 1.12 -17.57
CA GLN A 193 15.53 1.16 -18.64
C GLN A 193 14.93 0.96 -20.03
N LEU A 194 13.69 0.54 -20.15
CA LEU A 194 13.05 0.25 -21.44
C LEU A 194 13.21 1.41 -22.44
N GLY A 195 12.98 2.63 -21.99
CA GLY A 195 13.08 3.83 -22.85
C GLY A 195 14.48 4.12 -23.39
N TYR A 196 15.51 3.50 -22.85
CA TYR A 196 16.89 3.64 -23.31
C TYR A 196 17.31 2.51 -24.27
N THR A 197 16.50 1.46 -24.41
CA THR A 197 16.74 0.36 -25.36
C THR A 197 16.25 0.71 -26.77
N PRO A 198 16.83 0.11 -27.83
CA PRO A 198 16.32 0.29 -29.19
C PRO A 198 14.85 -0.12 -29.35
N ASP A 199 14.47 -1.30 -28.82
CA ASP A 199 13.10 -1.83 -28.91
C ASP A 199 12.11 -0.96 -28.12
N GLY A 200 12.50 -0.49 -26.92
CA GLY A 200 11.68 0.40 -26.13
C GLY A 200 11.41 1.72 -26.84
N ARG A 201 12.45 2.34 -27.43
CA ARG A 201 12.27 3.57 -28.23
C ARG A 201 11.41 3.34 -29.47
N ALA A 202 11.57 2.19 -30.12
CA ALA A 202 10.77 1.84 -31.30
C ALA A 202 9.28 1.62 -30.98
N ALA A 203 8.96 1.19 -29.75
CA ALA A 203 7.59 1.01 -29.29
C ALA A 203 6.88 2.34 -28.96
N LEU A 204 7.61 3.43 -28.73
CA LEU A 204 6.99 4.72 -28.45
C LEU A 204 6.23 5.27 -29.66
N PRO A 205 5.08 5.94 -29.45
CA PRO A 205 4.38 6.62 -30.55
C PRO A 205 5.27 7.64 -31.27
N THR A 206 5.03 7.85 -32.55
CA THR A 206 5.81 8.76 -33.40
C THR A 206 5.91 10.16 -32.77
N GLY A 207 7.12 10.68 -32.65
CA GLY A 207 7.38 12.01 -32.07
C GLY A 207 7.41 12.06 -30.55
N VAL A 208 7.20 10.92 -29.86
CA VAL A 208 7.30 10.83 -28.41
C VAL A 208 8.75 10.59 -27.99
N VAL A 209 9.28 11.46 -27.14
CA VAL A 209 10.63 11.34 -26.56
C VAL A 209 10.50 11.40 -25.04
N LEU A 210 10.93 10.36 -24.36
CA LEU A 210 10.90 10.30 -22.90
C LEU A 210 11.86 11.31 -22.28
N LYS A 211 11.36 12.08 -21.33
CA LYS A 211 12.12 13.04 -20.54
C LYS A 211 12.36 12.55 -19.13
N LYS A 212 11.35 11.90 -18.53
CA LYS A 212 11.39 11.38 -17.16
C LYS A 212 10.97 9.92 -17.16
N THR A 213 11.63 9.10 -16.35
CA THR A 213 11.27 7.69 -16.15
C THR A 213 11.37 7.40 -14.66
N GLN A 214 10.22 7.14 -14.00
CA GLN A 214 10.13 7.12 -12.55
C GLN A 214 9.30 5.94 -12.04
N ALA A 215 9.71 5.41 -10.89
CA ALA A 215 8.94 4.44 -10.12
C ALA A 215 7.91 5.18 -9.24
N PHE A 216 6.64 4.77 -9.33
CA PHE A 216 5.55 5.18 -8.45
C PHE A 216 5.11 3.97 -7.65
N ILE A 217 5.81 3.70 -6.54
CA ILE A 217 5.62 2.50 -5.72
C ILE A 217 5.08 2.89 -4.35
N LYS A 218 3.88 2.42 -4.05
CA LYS A 218 3.17 2.61 -2.77
C LYS A 218 3.03 1.28 -2.04
N GLY A 219 2.69 1.33 -0.76
CA GLY A 219 2.39 0.12 0.00
C GLY A 219 2.77 0.17 1.46
N TYR A 220 2.86 -1.00 2.06
CA TYR A 220 3.14 -1.18 3.48
C TYR A 220 4.24 -2.21 3.70
N LEU A 221 5.08 -1.99 4.71
CA LEU A 221 5.96 -3.00 5.28
C LEU A 221 5.41 -3.46 6.63
N PHE A 222 5.37 -4.77 6.84
CA PHE A 222 4.84 -5.39 8.05
C PHE A 222 5.97 -6.03 8.84
N TYR A 223 5.99 -5.76 10.13
CA TYR A 223 7.02 -6.21 11.05
C TYR A 223 6.49 -7.27 12.01
N PRO A 224 7.32 -8.28 12.38
CA PRO A 224 6.86 -9.33 13.27
C PRO A 224 6.54 -8.78 14.65
N VAL A 225 5.47 -9.28 15.26
CA VAL A 225 5.17 -9.03 16.68
C VAL A 225 6.06 -9.91 17.51
N THR A 226 6.79 -9.33 18.46
CA THR A 226 7.60 -10.08 19.41
C THR A 226 6.73 -10.78 20.46
N GLN A 227 7.29 -11.77 21.16
CA GLN A 227 6.60 -12.49 22.26
C GLN A 227 6.10 -11.56 23.38
N ALA A 228 6.63 -10.34 23.49
CA ALA A 228 6.15 -9.32 24.41
C ALA A 228 4.97 -8.49 23.89
N GLY A 229 4.36 -8.88 22.77
CA GLY A 229 3.26 -8.13 22.15
C GLY A 229 3.67 -6.81 21.52
N LYS A 230 4.98 -6.54 21.38
CA LYS A 230 5.50 -5.33 20.76
C LYS A 230 5.80 -5.57 19.30
N CYS A 231 5.32 -4.68 18.43
CA CYS A 231 5.75 -4.66 17.05
C CYS A 231 7.22 -4.19 17.00
N PHE A 232 8.09 -4.99 16.40
CA PHE A 232 9.48 -4.62 16.20
C PHE A 232 9.59 -3.76 14.94
N ILE A 233 9.90 -2.48 15.11
CA ILE A 233 10.29 -1.63 14.01
C ILE A 233 11.80 -1.48 14.10
N PRO A 234 12.56 -1.86 13.07
CA PRO A 234 14.01 -1.68 13.10
C PRO A 234 14.34 -0.22 13.30
N VAL A 235 15.24 0.06 14.22
CA VAL A 235 15.81 1.42 14.42
C VAL A 235 16.71 1.80 13.23
N ALA A 236 17.24 0.81 12.51
CA ALA A 236 18.09 1.01 11.35
C ALA A 236 17.24 1.21 10.09
N SER A 237 17.59 2.22 9.29
CA SER A 237 17.00 2.45 7.98
C SER A 237 17.29 1.27 7.04
N ILE A 238 16.29 0.90 6.25
CA ILE A 238 16.45 -0.11 5.18
C ILE A 238 16.96 0.64 3.95
N PRO A 239 18.10 0.26 3.37
CA PRO A 239 18.66 0.94 2.21
C PRO A 239 17.63 1.13 1.08
N GLY A 240 17.45 2.37 0.62
CA GLY A 240 16.53 2.73 -0.45
C GLY A 240 15.05 2.65 -0.12
N VAL A 241 14.66 2.33 1.11
CA VAL A 241 13.27 2.38 1.58
C VAL A 241 13.05 3.69 2.32
N SER A 242 11.92 4.35 2.02
CA SER A 242 11.54 5.61 2.68
C SER A 242 11.44 5.43 4.20
N GLY A 243 12.02 6.34 4.97
CA GLY A 243 11.86 6.38 6.42
C GLY A 243 10.42 6.68 6.87
N TYR A 244 9.57 7.13 5.92
CA TYR A 244 8.16 7.45 6.14
C TYR A 244 7.21 6.39 5.60
N HIS A 245 7.73 5.23 5.12
CA HIS A 245 6.88 4.17 4.59
C HIS A 245 5.79 3.75 5.57
N LEU A 246 4.62 3.40 5.04
CA LEU A 246 3.53 2.89 5.85
C LEU A 246 3.90 1.52 6.41
N SER A 247 3.53 1.27 7.66
CA SER A 247 3.88 0.03 8.35
C SER A 247 2.68 -0.61 9.04
N GLY A 248 2.79 -1.89 9.26
CA GLY A 248 1.87 -2.71 10.03
C GLY A 248 2.63 -3.79 10.79
N TRP A 249 1.89 -4.72 11.36
CA TRP A 249 2.45 -5.86 12.09
C TRP A 249 2.04 -7.19 11.43
N TRP A 250 2.76 -8.27 11.76
CA TRP A 250 2.32 -9.61 11.36
C TRP A 250 2.64 -10.66 12.43
N VAL A 251 1.83 -11.72 12.46
CA VAL A 251 1.97 -12.86 13.34
C VAL A 251 1.70 -14.17 12.60
N ARG A 252 2.23 -15.28 13.12
CA ARG A 252 1.89 -16.62 12.62
C ARG A 252 0.72 -17.20 13.39
N TYR A 253 -0.16 -17.89 12.67
CA TYR A 253 -1.18 -18.76 13.27
C TYR A 253 -0.53 -20.07 13.80
N PRO A 254 -0.97 -20.67 14.92
CA PRO A 254 -2.04 -20.18 15.76
C PRO A 254 -1.62 -18.97 16.60
N VAL A 255 -2.56 -18.08 16.82
CA VAL A 255 -2.36 -16.88 17.64
C VAL A 255 -3.33 -16.90 18.82
N GLY A 256 -2.82 -16.78 20.03
CA GLY A 256 -3.68 -16.75 21.22
C GLY A 256 -4.48 -15.46 21.30
N LEU A 257 -3.79 -14.30 21.16
CA LEU A 257 -4.41 -12.98 21.12
C LEU A 257 -3.70 -12.13 20.06
N LEU A 258 -4.48 -11.38 19.30
CA LEU A 258 -3.93 -10.37 18.40
C LEU A 258 -3.37 -9.19 19.20
N PRO A 259 -2.31 -8.54 18.74
CA PRO A 259 -1.82 -7.32 19.37
C PRO A 259 -2.86 -6.21 19.23
N GLN A 260 -3.22 -5.57 20.33
CA GLN A 260 -4.22 -4.52 20.35
C GLN A 260 -3.69 -3.25 21.05
N THR A 261 -4.18 -2.11 20.63
CA THR A 261 -3.78 -0.80 21.16
C THR A 261 -4.55 -0.44 22.43
N THR A 262 -5.80 -0.93 22.55
CA THR A 262 -6.65 -0.74 23.71
C THR A 262 -7.47 -2.00 24.02
N PRO A 263 -7.89 -2.21 25.31
CA PRO A 263 -8.74 -3.34 25.66
C PRO A 263 -10.12 -3.36 24.97
N ASP A 264 -10.61 -2.17 24.56
CA ASP A 264 -11.91 -1.99 23.91
C ASP A 264 -11.85 -2.00 22.39
N SER A 265 -10.79 -2.55 21.80
CA SER A 265 -10.62 -2.66 20.36
C SER A 265 -11.57 -3.66 19.74
N TYR A 266 -11.96 -3.38 18.50
CA TYR A 266 -12.74 -4.26 17.64
C TYR A 266 -11.95 -4.60 16.39
N TRP A 267 -12.40 -5.59 15.66
CA TRP A 267 -11.63 -6.18 14.57
C TRP A 267 -12.49 -6.48 13.36
N ILE A 268 -11.86 -6.44 12.19
CA ILE A 268 -12.40 -7.02 10.95
C ILE A 268 -11.32 -7.79 10.20
N MET A 269 -11.73 -8.78 9.42
CA MET A 269 -10.92 -9.37 8.36
C MET A 269 -11.12 -8.54 7.11
N LEU A 270 -10.04 -8.10 6.48
CA LEU A 270 -10.10 -7.17 5.35
C LEU A 270 -9.91 -7.92 4.03
N PRO A 271 -10.84 -7.84 3.08
CA PRO A 271 -10.65 -8.43 1.75
C PRO A 271 -9.55 -7.69 0.99
N ARG A 272 -8.76 -8.43 0.18
CA ARG A 272 -7.56 -7.93 -0.49
C ARG A 272 -7.76 -6.62 -1.25
N ILE A 273 -8.90 -6.46 -1.91
CA ILE A 273 -9.22 -5.25 -2.67
C ILE A 273 -9.34 -3.98 -1.80
N ARG A 274 -9.47 -4.14 -0.48
CA ARG A 274 -9.62 -3.04 0.48
C ARG A 274 -8.33 -2.73 1.24
N PHE A 275 -7.16 -3.22 0.79
CA PHE A 275 -5.89 -3.06 1.51
C PHE A 275 -5.29 -1.66 1.43
N LEU A 276 -5.75 -0.78 0.54
CA LEU A 276 -5.09 0.51 0.28
C LEU A 276 -5.26 1.49 1.43
N ALA A 277 -6.35 2.24 1.43
CA ALA A 277 -6.59 3.28 2.43
C ALA A 277 -6.92 2.69 3.81
N PRO A 278 -6.68 3.45 4.90
CA PRO A 278 -7.15 3.08 6.22
C PRO A 278 -8.66 2.87 6.25
N VAL A 279 -9.09 1.89 7.03
CA VAL A 279 -10.50 1.55 7.15
C VAL A 279 -11.25 2.61 7.92
N ARG A 280 -12.40 2.98 7.40
CA ARG A 280 -13.46 3.71 8.08
C ARG A 280 -14.79 3.02 7.82
N LEU A 281 -15.60 2.83 8.87
CA LEU A 281 -16.90 2.18 8.76
C LEU A 281 -17.94 2.98 9.58
N ASP A 282 -19.19 2.85 9.16
CA ASP A 282 -20.31 3.44 9.88
C ASP A 282 -20.58 2.73 11.20
N ALA A 283 -21.32 3.38 12.11
CA ALA A 283 -21.66 2.86 13.43
C ALA A 283 -22.33 1.47 13.42
N GLY A 284 -23.14 1.20 12.39
CA GLY A 284 -23.86 -0.06 12.21
C GLY A 284 -23.05 -1.20 11.58
N ALA A 285 -21.76 -0.98 11.25
CA ALA A 285 -20.96 -2.01 10.63
C ALA A 285 -20.74 -3.21 11.56
N SER A 286 -20.72 -4.41 10.97
CA SER A 286 -20.39 -5.64 11.69
C SER A 286 -18.89 -5.66 12.01
N VAL A 287 -18.58 -5.64 13.29
CA VAL A 287 -17.21 -5.70 13.81
C VAL A 287 -17.13 -6.76 14.90
N MET A 288 -15.95 -7.32 15.11
CA MET A 288 -15.71 -8.47 16.01
C MET A 288 -14.93 -8.04 17.24
N ARG A 289 -15.26 -8.63 18.39
CA ARG A 289 -14.40 -8.59 19.57
C ARG A 289 -13.18 -9.52 19.37
N GLN A 290 -12.17 -9.37 20.24
CA GLN A 290 -10.95 -10.18 20.21
C GLN A 290 -11.21 -11.69 20.13
N VAL A 291 -12.17 -12.20 20.91
CA VAL A 291 -12.51 -13.63 20.90
C VAL A 291 -13.16 -14.06 19.58
N GLU A 292 -14.02 -13.19 19.01
CA GLU A 292 -14.72 -13.49 17.76
C GLU A 292 -13.79 -13.49 16.55
N ILE A 293 -12.85 -12.52 16.48
CA ILE A 293 -11.86 -12.52 15.40
C ILE A 293 -10.92 -13.71 15.49
N CYS A 294 -10.50 -14.13 16.70
CA CYS A 294 -9.70 -15.34 16.88
C CYS A 294 -10.45 -16.59 16.40
N ALA A 295 -11.72 -16.73 16.75
CA ALA A 295 -12.55 -17.84 16.27
C ALA A 295 -12.75 -17.82 14.74
N ALA A 296 -12.89 -16.63 14.14
CA ALA A 296 -12.95 -16.48 12.68
C ALA A 296 -11.63 -16.87 11.99
N LEU A 297 -10.49 -16.54 12.59
CA LEU A 297 -9.17 -16.96 12.11
C LEU A 297 -8.98 -18.48 12.25
N ASP A 298 -9.43 -19.09 13.36
CA ASP A 298 -9.41 -20.55 13.53
C ASP A 298 -10.23 -21.24 12.42
N ALA A 299 -11.43 -20.74 12.13
CA ALA A 299 -12.27 -21.26 11.07
C ALA A 299 -11.62 -21.09 9.68
N HIS A 300 -10.98 -19.95 9.41
CA HIS A 300 -10.26 -19.71 8.16
C HIS A 300 -9.09 -20.66 7.97
N PHE A 301 -8.19 -20.78 8.96
CA PHE A 301 -6.99 -21.62 8.87
C PHE A 301 -7.26 -23.13 9.00
N ALA A 302 -8.47 -23.52 9.37
CA ALA A 302 -8.90 -24.91 9.29
C ALA A 302 -9.09 -25.40 7.84
N VAL A 303 -9.28 -24.48 6.87
CA VAL A 303 -9.61 -24.80 5.48
C VAL A 303 -8.72 -24.08 4.44
N SER A 304 -7.85 -23.18 4.87
CA SER A 304 -7.01 -22.37 3.98
C SER A 304 -5.67 -22.01 4.61
N ASP A 305 -4.61 -21.98 3.80
CA ASP A 305 -3.29 -21.46 4.19
C ASP A 305 -3.09 -20.00 3.75
N GLU A 306 -4.13 -19.35 3.19
CA GLU A 306 -4.01 -17.96 2.74
C GLU A 306 -3.88 -17.02 3.93
N SER A 307 -2.89 -16.13 3.86
CA SER A 307 -2.69 -15.08 4.86
C SER A 307 -3.85 -14.09 4.86
N VAL A 308 -4.29 -13.70 6.05
CA VAL A 308 -5.43 -12.79 6.27
C VAL A 308 -4.93 -11.45 6.76
N GLN A 309 -5.37 -10.35 6.15
CA GLN A 309 -5.20 -9.04 6.74
C GLN A 309 -6.32 -8.78 7.76
N VAL A 310 -5.94 -8.40 8.94
CA VAL A 310 -6.85 -7.98 10.01
C VAL A 310 -6.61 -6.52 10.37
N VAL A 311 -7.68 -5.84 10.72
CA VAL A 311 -7.64 -4.42 11.09
C VAL A 311 -8.25 -4.24 12.45
N GLU A 312 -7.49 -3.60 13.34
CA GLU A 312 -7.96 -3.14 14.63
C GLU A 312 -8.71 -1.82 14.46
N LEU A 313 -9.89 -1.75 15.02
CA LEU A 313 -10.79 -0.62 14.93
C LEU A 313 -11.06 -0.02 16.31
N GLN A 314 -11.13 1.28 16.34
CA GLN A 314 -11.57 2.07 17.50
C GLN A 314 -12.77 2.95 17.13
N ARG A 315 -13.58 3.29 18.13
CA ARG A 315 -14.66 4.26 17.94
C ARG A 315 -14.08 5.62 17.58
N ASP A 316 -14.66 6.23 16.56
CA ASP A 316 -14.39 7.63 16.26
C ASP A 316 -15.35 8.57 17.02
N LYS A 317 -15.13 9.87 16.92
CA LYS A 317 -15.94 10.91 17.59
C LYS A 317 -17.39 10.98 17.09
N ASN A 318 -17.74 10.31 15.99
CA ASN A 318 -19.06 10.29 15.38
C ASN A 318 -19.73 8.91 15.54
N ASP A 319 -19.31 8.13 16.53
CA ASP A 319 -19.76 6.75 16.79
C ASP A 319 -19.47 5.74 15.65
N GLY A 320 -18.77 6.14 14.60
CA GLY A 320 -18.26 5.26 13.57
C GLY A 320 -17.03 4.48 14.04
N TRP A 321 -16.39 3.81 13.10
CA TRP A 321 -15.17 3.04 13.31
C TRP A 321 -14.05 3.58 12.45
N ARG A 322 -12.87 3.73 13.04
CA ARG A 322 -11.63 4.05 12.35
C ARG A 322 -10.55 3.02 12.64
N GLU A 323 -9.69 2.81 11.68
CA GLU A 323 -8.53 1.97 11.85
C GLU A 323 -7.57 2.55 12.89
N ALA A 324 -7.16 1.70 13.83
CA ALA A 324 -6.09 1.99 14.77
C ALA A 324 -4.76 1.38 14.30
N THR A 325 -4.78 0.10 13.94
CA THR A 325 -3.64 -0.59 13.33
C THR A 325 -4.11 -1.67 12.36
N ARG A 326 -3.21 -2.15 11.52
CA ARG A 326 -3.44 -3.30 10.64
C ARG A 326 -2.31 -4.29 10.70
N GLY A 327 -2.63 -5.54 10.46
CA GLY A 327 -1.62 -6.59 10.43
C GLY A 327 -2.01 -7.77 9.57
N PHE A 328 -1.07 -8.68 9.40
CA PHE A 328 -1.31 -9.97 8.77
C PHE A 328 -1.22 -11.10 9.79
N VAL A 329 -2.15 -12.03 9.67
CA VAL A 329 -2.02 -13.38 10.25
C VAL A 329 -1.67 -14.31 9.09
N THR A 330 -0.53 -14.99 9.20
CA THR A 330 -0.04 -15.93 8.19
C THR A 330 -0.25 -17.37 8.68
N CYS A 331 -0.26 -18.36 7.79
CA CYS A 331 -0.24 -19.75 8.22
C CYS A 331 1.04 -20.07 9.01
N SER A 332 1.03 -21.17 9.75
CA SER A 332 2.14 -21.59 10.63
C SER A 332 3.45 -21.83 9.89
N GLN A 333 3.37 -22.20 8.61
CA GLN A 333 4.53 -22.54 7.77
C GLN A 333 5.07 -21.35 6.98
N TRP A 334 4.39 -20.19 6.95
CA TRP A 334 4.88 -19.02 6.21
C TRP A 334 6.18 -18.48 6.83
N PRO A 335 7.20 -18.13 6.06
CA PRO A 335 7.39 -18.32 4.63
C PRO A 335 7.97 -19.73 4.33
N ALA A 336 7.14 -20.70 4.05
CA ALA A 336 7.62 -21.98 3.55
C ALA A 336 8.00 -21.86 2.09
N HIS A 337 9.08 -22.48 1.70
CA HIS A 337 9.60 -22.55 0.33
C HIS A 337 9.00 -23.72 -0.44
#